data_20765248b3a6e90ded834306b070d8e8
#
_entry.id   20765248b3a6e90ded834306b070d8e8
#
_cell.length_a   1.000
_cell.length_b   1.000
_cell.length_c   1.000
_cell.angle_alpha   90.00
_cell.angle_beta   90.00
_cell.angle_gamma   90.00
#
_symmetry.space_group_name_H-M   'P 1'
#
loop_
_entity.id
_entity.type
_entity.pdbx_description
1 polymer ?
#
loop_
_entity_poly.entity_id
_entity_poly.type
_entity_poly.pdbx_seq_one_letter_code
_entity_poly.pdbx_strand_id
1 'polypeptide(L)'
;MYNLKGKKLLILAGAGVHNKVVRAAKEMGIYTIVTDYLPDSPAKKLADEAWMLNITDVDAIVEKCKEEHVDGVMNFCIDPAQKPYYEICKRLNLPCI
;
A
#
# COMPACT_ATOMS: atom_id res chain seq x y z
N MET A 1 8.84 -20.85 6.33
CA MET A 1 7.85 -20.18 5.46
C MET A 1 7.11 -19.12 6.26
N TYR A 2 7.01 -17.93 5.72
CA TYR A 2 6.31 -16.83 6.41
C TYR A 2 4.80 -17.01 6.32
N ASN A 3 4.14 -16.87 7.44
CA ASN A 3 2.68 -16.81 7.45
C ASN A 3 2.26 -15.35 7.36
N LEU A 4 1.81 -14.93 6.17
CA LEU A 4 1.40 -13.56 5.90
C LEU A 4 -0.09 -13.34 6.06
N LYS A 5 -0.82 -14.40 6.40
CA LYS A 5 -2.26 -14.30 6.58
C LYS A 5 -2.62 -13.30 7.67
N GLY A 6 -3.49 -12.36 7.35
CA GLY A 6 -3.92 -11.32 8.29
C GLY A 6 -2.98 -10.12 8.38
N LYS A 7 -1.82 -10.16 7.74
CA LYS A 7 -0.93 -9.01 7.69
C LYS A 7 -1.51 -7.94 6.78
N LYS A 8 -1.25 -6.68 7.09
CA LYS A 8 -1.74 -5.54 6.31
C LYS A 8 -0.64 -4.99 5.41
N LEU A 9 -0.92 -4.92 4.12
CA LEU A 9 0.01 -4.40 3.12
C LEU A 9 -0.57 -3.14 2.48
N LEU A 10 0.18 -2.05 2.55
CA LEU A 10 -0.19 -0.81 1.87
C LEU A 10 0.48 -0.77 0.50
N ILE A 11 -0.32 -0.59 -0.54
CA ILE A 11 0.15 -0.48 -1.92
C ILE A 11 0.00 0.97 -2.35
N LEU A 12 1.11 1.58 -2.77
CA LEU A 12 1.13 2.98 -3.18
C LEU A 12 0.67 3.10 -4.64
N ALA A 13 -0.39 3.87 -4.86
CA ALA A 13 -1.06 4.08 -6.13
C ALA A 13 -1.91 2.88 -6.55
N GLY A 14 -2.98 3.17 -7.29
CA GLY A 14 -3.98 2.17 -7.63
C GLY A 14 -4.23 2.00 -9.12
N ALA A 15 -3.21 2.19 -9.97
CA ALA A 15 -3.33 2.01 -11.41
C ALA A 15 -3.64 0.55 -11.77
N GLY A 16 -4.08 0.32 -13.00
CA GLY A 16 -4.44 -1.01 -13.46
C GLY A 16 -3.34 -2.05 -13.33
N VAL A 17 -2.07 -1.63 -13.44
CA VAL A 17 -0.93 -2.52 -13.27
C VAL A 17 -0.88 -3.12 -11.87
N HIS A 18 -1.46 -2.45 -10.88
CA HIS A 18 -1.47 -2.92 -9.50
C HIS A 18 -2.52 -3.99 -9.23
N ASN A 19 -3.44 -4.24 -10.16
CA ASN A 19 -4.47 -5.26 -9.99
C ASN A 19 -3.87 -6.63 -9.72
N LYS A 20 -2.81 -6.98 -10.43
CA LYS A 20 -2.13 -8.27 -10.25
C LYS A 20 -1.52 -8.39 -8.85
N VAL A 21 -0.93 -7.29 -8.36
CA VAL A 21 -0.33 -7.25 -7.03
C VAL A 21 -1.39 -7.45 -5.96
N VAL A 22 -2.51 -6.74 -6.08
CA VAL A 22 -3.61 -6.85 -5.12
C VAL A 22 -4.17 -8.26 -5.10
N ARG A 23 -4.40 -8.85 -6.27
CA ARG A 23 -4.93 -10.21 -6.36
C ARG A 23 -3.99 -11.23 -5.75
N ALA A 24 -2.70 -11.12 -6.05
CA ALA A 24 -1.70 -12.04 -5.51
C ALA A 24 -1.65 -11.95 -3.99
N ALA A 25 -1.69 -10.73 -3.44
CA ALA A 25 -1.67 -10.53 -1.99
C ALA A 25 -2.91 -11.13 -1.34
N LYS A 26 -4.07 -10.93 -1.94
CA LYS A 26 -5.33 -11.50 -1.41
C LYS A 26 -5.30 -13.02 -1.41
N GLU A 27 -4.73 -13.63 -2.44
CA GLU A 27 -4.60 -15.09 -2.49
C GLU A 27 -3.70 -15.62 -1.37
N MET A 28 -2.76 -14.81 -0.91
CA MET A 28 -1.89 -15.15 0.21
C MET A 28 -2.53 -14.88 1.57
N GLY A 29 -3.76 -14.38 1.59
CA GLY A 29 -4.46 -14.06 2.82
C GLY A 29 -4.06 -12.71 3.42
N ILE A 30 -3.38 -11.87 2.67
CA ILE A 30 -2.94 -10.55 3.11
C ILE A 30 -4.12 -9.57 3.01
N TYR A 31 -4.29 -8.73 4.03
CA TYR A 31 -5.25 -7.64 4.01
C TYR A 31 -4.65 -6.50 3.18
N THR A 32 -5.25 -6.19 2.04
CA THR A 32 -4.70 -5.23 1.08
C THR A 32 -5.30 -3.84 1.27
N ILE A 33 -4.45 -2.82 1.25
CA ILE A 33 -4.82 -1.42 1.34
C ILE A 33 -4.19 -0.70 0.17
N VAL A 34 -4.99 0.04 -0.60
CA VAL A 34 -4.49 0.84 -1.73
C VAL A 34 -4.73 2.31 -1.44
N THR A 35 -3.70 3.14 -1.58
CA THR A 35 -3.83 4.59 -1.43
C THR A 35 -3.55 5.28 -2.76
N ASP A 36 -4.44 6.19 -3.15
CA ASP A 36 -4.31 6.98 -4.37
C ASP A 36 -5.23 8.19 -4.22
N TYR A 37 -4.87 9.31 -4.83
CA TYR A 37 -5.70 10.50 -4.77
C TYR A 37 -6.94 10.39 -5.67
N LEU A 38 -6.97 9.45 -6.61
CA LEU A 38 -8.11 9.23 -7.50
C LEU A 38 -9.12 8.29 -6.84
N PRO A 39 -10.40 8.69 -6.75
CA PRO A 39 -11.42 7.86 -6.10
C PRO A 39 -11.73 6.57 -6.84
N ASP A 40 -11.60 6.58 -8.17
CA ASP A 40 -11.97 5.44 -9.02
C ASP A 40 -10.78 4.64 -9.54
N SER A 41 -9.65 4.67 -8.84
CA SER A 41 -8.49 3.89 -9.25
C SER A 41 -8.82 2.40 -9.31
N PRO A 42 -8.44 1.70 -10.39
CA PRO A 42 -8.82 0.30 -10.57
C PRO A 42 -8.48 -0.62 -9.40
N ALA A 43 -7.26 -0.52 -8.87
CA ALA A 43 -6.83 -1.40 -7.78
C ALA A 43 -7.60 -1.16 -6.49
N LYS A 44 -8.18 0.04 -6.28
CA LYS A 44 -8.99 0.32 -5.10
C LYS A 44 -10.22 -0.56 -5.03
N LYS A 45 -10.77 -0.93 -6.18
CA LYS A 45 -11.96 -1.76 -6.23
C LYS A 45 -11.66 -3.20 -5.82
N LEU A 46 -10.43 -3.65 -5.98
CA LEU A 46 -10.01 -5.00 -5.63
C LEU A 46 -9.49 -5.09 -4.19
N ALA A 47 -8.99 -3.99 -3.65
CA ALA A 47 -8.39 -3.98 -2.31
C ALA A 47 -9.44 -4.14 -1.22
N ASP A 48 -9.02 -4.64 -0.07
CA ASP A 48 -9.90 -4.74 1.09
C ASP A 48 -10.24 -3.37 1.66
N GLU A 49 -9.32 -2.43 1.54
CA GLU A 49 -9.50 -1.06 2.02
C GLU A 49 -8.84 -0.09 1.04
N ALA A 50 -9.42 1.10 0.90
CA ALA A 50 -8.90 2.14 0.00
C ALA A 50 -8.80 3.46 0.73
N TRP A 51 -7.67 4.15 0.53
CA TRP A 51 -7.44 5.47 1.10
C TRP A 51 -7.37 6.51 -0.01
N MET A 52 -7.89 7.69 0.26
CA MET A 52 -7.89 8.83 -0.67
C MET A 52 -6.70 9.76 -0.42
N LEU A 53 -5.55 9.20 -0.12
CA LEU A 53 -4.34 9.96 0.14
C LEU A 53 -3.41 9.93 -1.06
N ASN A 54 -2.87 11.10 -1.40
CA ASN A 54 -1.86 11.20 -2.46
C ASN A 54 -0.57 10.52 -2.00
N ILE A 55 0.06 9.77 -2.89
CA ILE A 55 1.29 9.04 -2.57
C ILE A 55 2.42 9.96 -2.10
N THR A 56 2.35 11.25 -2.42
CA THR A 56 3.34 12.24 -1.98
C THR A 56 3.04 12.80 -0.58
N ASP A 57 1.86 12.52 -0.03
CA ASP A 57 1.49 13.00 1.30
C ASP A 57 1.98 12.03 2.37
N VAL A 58 3.30 12.03 2.55
CA VAL A 58 3.98 11.09 3.44
C VAL A 58 3.48 11.18 4.87
N ASP A 59 3.30 12.41 5.38
CA ASP A 59 2.88 12.60 6.78
C ASP A 59 1.52 11.95 7.05
N ALA A 60 0.54 12.19 6.18
CA ALA A 60 -0.79 11.62 6.33
C ALA A 60 -0.77 10.10 6.21
N ILE A 61 0.02 9.58 5.27
CA ILE A 61 0.14 8.13 5.07
C ILE A 61 0.77 7.47 6.28
N VAL A 62 1.84 8.05 6.83
CA VAL A 62 2.52 7.50 8.01
C VAL A 62 1.57 7.47 9.21
N GLU A 63 0.83 8.56 9.43
CA GLU A 63 -0.14 8.63 10.53
C GLU A 63 -1.19 7.54 10.40
N LYS A 64 -1.75 7.39 9.20
CA LYS A 64 -2.78 6.39 8.98
C LYS A 64 -2.24 4.96 9.09
N CYS A 65 -1.01 4.73 8.66
CA CYS A 65 -0.36 3.43 8.82
C CYS A 65 -0.21 3.05 10.29
N LYS A 66 0.12 4.02 11.13
CA LYS A 66 0.24 3.79 12.57
C LYS A 66 -1.11 3.46 13.19
N GLU A 67 -2.16 4.18 12.79
CA GLU A 67 -3.51 3.94 13.29
C GLU A 67 -4.00 2.54 12.90
N GLU A 68 -3.73 2.13 11.67
CA GLU A 68 -4.22 0.87 11.11
C GLU A 68 -3.28 -0.31 11.32
N HIS A 69 -2.14 -0.08 11.93
CA HIS A 69 -1.13 -1.13 12.20
C HIS A 69 -0.69 -1.85 10.91
N VAL A 70 -0.31 -1.05 9.91
CA VAL A 70 0.17 -1.59 8.63
C VAL A 70 1.49 -2.32 8.83
N ASP A 71 1.61 -3.52 8.28
CA ASP A 71 2.78 -4.39 8.44
C ASP A 71 3.83 -4.23 7.35
N GLY A 72 3.43 -3.74 6.18
CA GLY A 72 4.36 -3.53 5.07
C GLY A 72 3.83 -2.51 4.07
N VAL A 73 4.74 -1.94 3.30
CA VAL A 73 4.42 -0.95 2.27
C VAL A 73 5.09 -1.39 0.98
N MET A 74 4.39 -1.27 -0.14
CA MET A 74 4.90 -1.69 -1.44
C MET A 74 4.71 -0.60 -2.48
N ASN A 75 5.75 -0.39 -3.29
CA ASN A 75 5.69 0.45 -4.48
C ASN A 75 6.01 -0.43 -5.69
N PHE A 76 5.10 -0.46 -6.67
CA PHE A 76 5.25 -1.32 -7.84
C PHE A 76 5.08 -0.49 -9.12
N CYS A 77 6.16 -0.37 -9.90
CA CYS A 77 6.18 0.28 -11.21
C CYS A 77 5.77 1.75 -11.23
N ILE A 78 5.90 2.47 -10.11
CA ILE A 78 5.55 3.89 -10.04
C ILE A 78 6.78 4.70 -9.61
N ASP A 79 7.46 5.30 -10.57
CA ASP A 79 8.67 6.08 -10.32
C ASP A 79 8.44 7.28 -9.38
N PRO A 80 7.39 8.09 -9.56
CA PRO A 80 7.14 9.22 -8.66
C PRO A 80 6.90 8.83 -7.21
N ALA A 81 6.52 7.57 -6.95
CA ALA A 81 6.27 7.09 -5.59
C ALA A 81 7.53 6.59 -4.89
N GLN A 82 8.67 6.53 -5.59
CA GLN A 82 9.91 5.95 -5.06
C GLN A 82 10.41 6.68 -3.82
N LYS A 83 10.49 8.01 -3.87
CA LYS A 83 10.90 8.82 -2.75
C LYS A 83 9.93 8.75 -1.57
N PRO A 84 8.63 8.98 -1.79
CA PRO A 84 7.64 8.83 -0.72
C PRO A 84 7.64 7.43 -0.11
N TYR A 85 7.76 6.41 -0.93
CA TYR A 85 7.82 5.03 -0.49
C TYR A 85 8.97 4.80 0.49
N TYR A 86 10.16 5.23 0.12
CA TYR A 86 11.34 5.10 0.97
C TYR A 86 11.16 5.82 2.30
N GLU A 87 10.64 7.04 2.24
CA GLU A 87 10.41 7.86 3.43
C GLU A 87 9.39 7.23 4.37
N ILE A 88 8.31 6.68 3.82
CA ILE A 88 7.28 6.01 4.59
C ILE A 88 7.86 4.80 5.32
N CYS A 89 8.59 3.95 4.60
CA CYS A 89 9.21 2.77 5.20
C CYS A 89 10.17 3.15 6.32
N LYS A 90 10.95 4.18 6.09
CA LYS A 90 11.94 4.65 7.07
C LYS A 90 11.27 5.15 8.34
N ARG A 91 10.22 5.95 8.22
CA ARG A 91 9.50 6.50 9.36
C ARG A 91 8.77 5.43 10.17
N LEU A 92 8.28 4.40 9.48
CA LEU A 92 7.56 3.30 10.12
C LEU A 92 8.49 2.18 10.58
N ASN A 93 9.77 2.27 10.24
CA ASN A 93 10.76 1.23 10.53
C ASN A 93 10.34 -0.12 9.93
N LEU A 94 9.80 -0.08 8.72
CA LEU A 94 9.38 -1.27 7.98
C LEU A 94 10.37 -1.59 6.87
N PRO A 95 10.50 -2.86 6.50
CA PRO A 95 11.35 -3.22 5.37
C PRO A 95 10.78 -2.68 4.07
N CYS A 96 11.66 -2.20 3.19
CA CYS A 96 11.30 -1.82 1.83
C CYS A 96 11.34 -3.08 0.96
N ILE A 97 10.25 -3.33 0.28
CA ILE A 97 10.11 -4.51 -0.56
C ILE A 97 10.39 -4.15 -2.02
#